data_15c60b3ee716c7f3d57951af9ee4e566
#
_entry.id   15c60b3ee716c7f3d57951af9ee4e566
#
_cell.length_a   1.000
_cell.length_b   1.000
_cell.length_c   1.000
_cell.angle_alpha   90.00
_cell.angle_beta   90.00
_cell.angle_gamma   90.00
#
_symmetry.space_group_name_H-M   'P 1'
#
loop_
_entity.id
_entity.type
_entity.pdbx_description
1 polymer ?
#
loop_
_entity_poly.entity_id
_entity_poly.type
_entity_poly.pdbx_seq_one_letter_code
_entity_poly.pdbx_strand_id
1 'polypeptide(L)'
;MHPQLQRRAAFSVAGLTTRTCNKDERNPQPARIGKLWSQFFDECAYEAPHRVGDMRLYGVYSSYESGADGAFDMTAGVAVSGGPATVRIEAGDYLVFSGQGQMPQMVIALWESVWQYFEEHPEVVRTYRSDFESYGGPDQVDIHIGVLAQGAWTKSCPVPNTQVVG
;
A
#
# COMPACT_ATOMS: atom_id res chain seq x y z
N MET A 1 11.20 0.61 -14.31
CA MET A 1 10.78 0.80 -12.92
C MET A 1 11.67 0.00 -12.00
N HIS A 2 12.29 0.68 -11.07
CA HIS A 2 13.22 0.04 -10.14
C HIS A 2 12.80 0.32 -8.71
N PRO A 3 11.93 -0.53 -8.16
CA PRO A 3 11.51 -0.33 -6.77
C PRO A 3 12.68 -0.55 -5.81
N GLN A 4 12.61 0.07 -4.66
CA GLN A 4 13.63 -0.05 -3.62
C GLN A 4 13.10 -0.89 -2.47
N LEU A 5 13.95 -1.76 -1.95
CA LEU A 5 13.60 -2.56 -0.79
C LEU A 5 13.86 -1.74 0.47
N GLN A 6 12.85 -1.62 1.32
CA GLN A 6 12.96 -0.91 2.59
C GLN A 6 12.38 -1.76 3.71
N ARG A 7 13.05 -1.73 4.86
CA ARG A 7 12.51 -2.34 6.05
C ARG A 7 11.79 -1.28 6.87
N ARG A 8 10.57 -1.57 7.28
CA ARG A 8 9.78 -0.61 8.04
C ARG A 8 9.28 -1.21 9.33
N ALA A 9 9.26 -0.38 10.37
CA ALA A 9 8.62 -0.74 11.62
C ALA A 9 7.10 -0.66 11.48
N ALA A 10 6.40 -1.38 12.31
CA ALA A 10 4.94 -1.32 12.33
C ALA A 10 4.47 0.06 12.80
N PHE A 11 3.35 0.51 12.27
CA PHE A 11 2.74 1.76 12.74
C PHE A 11 1.23 1.71 12.52
N SER A 12 0.51 2.57 13.22
CA SER A 12 -0.94 2.59 13.20
C SER A 12 -1.46 3.73 12.34
N VAL A 13 -2.59 3.51 11.70
CA VAL A 13 -3.26 4.50 10.86
C VAL A 13 -4.71 4.63 11.33
N ALA A 14 -5.18 5.85 11.48
CA ALA A 14 -6.57 6.13 11.82
C ALA A 14 -7.25 6.83 10.65
N GLY A 15 -8.47 6.41 10.35
CA GLY A 15 -9.21 6.98 9.23
C GLY A 15 -10.49 6.24 8.94
N LEU A 16 -10.89 6.23 7.68
CA LEU A 16 -12.12 5.61 7.21
C LEU A 16 -11.79 4.40 6.35
N THR A 17 -12.61 3.36 6.44
CA THR A 17 -12.38 2.11 5.73
C THR A 17 -13.58 1.72 4.90
N THR A 18 -13.32 1.14 3.73
CA THR A 18 -14.32 0.48 2.91
C THR A 18 -13.78 -0.86 2.44
N ARG A 19 -14.69 -1.78 2.10
CA ARG A 19 -14.28 -3.07 1.56
C ARG A 19 -14.61 -3.13 0.08
N THR A 20 -13.66 -3.55 -0.73
CA THR A 20 -13.81 -3.58 -2.17
C THR A 20 -12.92 -4.67 -2.77
N CYS A 21 -12.84 -4.73 -4.10
CA CYS A 21 -11.92 -5.62 -4.79
C CYS A 21 -11.47 -4.94 -6.09
N ASN A 22 -10.38 -5.42 -6.66
CA ASN A 22 -9.83 -4.81 -7.87
C ASN A 22 -10.82 -4.82 -9.03
N LYS A 23 -11.60 -5.88 -9.15
CA LYS A 23 -12.59 -5.97 -10.21
C LYS A 23 -13.61 -4.82 -10.10
N ASP A 24 -14.10 -4.55 -8.89
CA ASP A 24 -15.08 -3.49 -8.68
C ASP A 24 -14.46 -2.12 -8.90
N GLU A 25 -13.20 -1.95 -8.57
CA GLU A 25 -12.55 -0.64 -8.74
C GLU A 25 -12.34 -0.26 -10.20
N ARG A 26 -12.33 -1.23 -11.10
CA ARG A 26 -12.26 -0.96 -12.54
C ARG A 26 -13.58 -0.49 -13.14
N ASN A 27 -14.66 -0.61 -12.39
CA ASN A 27 -16.00 -0.27 -12.87
C ASN A 27 -16.49 0.95 -12.09
N PRO A 28 -16.82 2.07 -12.73
CA PRO A 28 -17.21 3.28 -12.00
C PRO A 28 -18.42 3.11 -11.07
N GLN A 29 -19.31 2.19 -11.38
CA GLN A 29 -20.52 2.01 -10.57
C GLN A 29 -20.21 1.44 -9.17
N PRO A 30 -19.53 0.28 -9.04
CA PRO A 30 -19.22 -0.26 -7.73
C PRO A 30 -17.93 0.29 -7.13
N ALA A 31 -17.16 1.11 -7.83
CA ALA A 31 -15.91 1.62 -7.32
C ALA A 31 -16.11 2.43 -6.04
N ARG A 32 -15.28 2.20 -5.04
CA ARG A 32 -15.45 2.77 -3.70
C ARG A 32 -14.28 3.59 -3.21
N ILE A 33 -13.10 3.38 -3.78
CA ILE A 33 -11.89 4.03 -3.25
C ILE A 33 -11.97 5.54 -3.42
N GLY A 34 -12.40 6.03 -4.58
CA GLY A 34 -12.55 7.46 -4.80
C GLY A 34 -13.57 8.08 -3.86
N LYS A 35 -14.68 7.37 -3.59
CA LYS A 35 -15.70 7.85 -2.67
C LYS A 35 -15.17 7.88 -1.24
N LEU A 36 -14.34 6.91 -0.87
CA LEU A 36 -13.73 6.87 0.44
C LEU A 36 -12.84 8.10 0.67
N TRP A 37 -12.00 8.45 -0.32
CA TRP A 37 -11.16 9.62 -0.19
C TRP A 37 -11.97 10.91 -0.13
N SER A 38 -13.06 11.01 -0.90
CA SER A 38 -13.95 12.17 -0.82
C SER A 38 -14.55 12.30 0.57
N GLN A 39 -15.02 11.21 1.14
CA GLN A 39 -15.57 11.21 2.49
C GLN A 39 -14.51 11.57 3.53
N PHE A 40 -13.30 11.06 3.37
CA PHE A 40 -12.18 11.36 4.25
C PHE A 40 -11.94 12.87 4.33
N PHE A 41 -11.92 13.54 3.20
CA PHE A 41 -11.71 15.00 3.18
C PHE A 41 -12.94 15.75 3.67
N ASP A 42 -14.14 15.32 3.29
CA ASP A 42 -15.38 16.00 3.71
C ASP A 42 -15.57 15.95 5.21
N GLU A 43 -15.16 14.85 5.85
CA GLU A 43 -15.30 14.70 7.30
C GLU A 43 -14.08 15.18 8.06
N CYS A 44 -13.09 15.74 7.39
CA CYS A 44 -11.84 16.20 8.01
C CYS A 44 -11.17 15.10 8.81
N ALA A 45 -11.22 13.87 8.30
CA ALA A 45 -10.65 12.73 9.02
C ALA A 45 -9.13 12.81 9.15
N TYR A 46 -8.49 13.71 8.40
CA TYR A 46 -7.06 13.96 8.53
C TYR A 46 -6.70 14.69 9.85
N GLU A 47 -7.70 15.15 10.59
CA GLU A 47 -7.48 15.83 11.87
C GLU A 47 -7.56 14.87 13.06
N ALA A 48 -7.21 13.61 12.85
CA ALA A 48 -7.32 12.60 13.90
C ALA A 48 -6.47 12.97 15.13
N PRO A 49 -6.97 12.67 16.34
CA PRO A 49 -6.17 12.84 17.54
C PRO A 49 -4.94 11.95 17.48
N HIS A 50 -3.85 12.39 18.09
CA HIS A 50 -2.59 11.66 18.11
C HIS A 50 -1.93 11.50 16.74
N ARG A 51 -2.35 12.27 15.74
CA ARG A 51 -1.69 12.23 14.44
C ARG A 51 -0.23 12.60 14.58
N VAL A 52 0.65 11.79 13.95
CA VAL A 52 2.07 12.12 13.94
C VAL A 52 2.32 13.28 12.98
N GLY A 53 3.45 13.96 13.14
CA GLY A 53 3.73 15.18 12.36
C GLY A 53 4.42 14.93 11.04
N ASP A 54 4.17 13.81 10.38
CA ASP A 54 4.82 13.52 9.10
C ASP A 54 4.13 14.19 7.92
N MET A 55 2.96 14.78 8.13
CA MET A 55 2.17 15.48 7.11
C MET A 55 1.80 14.61 5.91
N ARG A 56 1.77 13.28 6.09
CA ARG A 56 1.45 12.36 5.01
C ARG A 56 0.04 11.81 5.15
N LEU A 57 -0.56 11.47 4.03
CA LEU A 57 -1.82 10.72 4.00
C LEU A 57 -1.50 9.31 3.56
N TYR A 58 -2.27 8.36 4.06
CA TYR A 58 -2.04 6.94 3.81
C TYR A 58 -3.28 6.27 3.26
N GLY A 59 -3.09 5.47 2.21
CA GLY A 59 -4.12 4.55 1.74
C GLY A 59 -3.65 3.14 2.00
N VAL A 60 -4.30 2.43 2.91
CA VAL A 60 -3.82 1.13 3.38
C VAL A 60 -4.73 0.02 2.87
N TYR A 61 -4.11 -0.98 2.27
CA TYR A 61 -4.77 -2.19 1.78
C TYR A 61 -4.49 -3.30 2.77
N SER A 62 -5.53 -3.93 3.30
CA SER A 62 -5.39 -4.93 4.34
C SER A 62 -6.53 -5.93 4.29
N SER A 63 -6.47 -6.95 5.15
CA SER A 63 -7.53 -7.96 5.27
C SER A 63 -7.87 -8.59 3.93
N TYR A 64 -6.86 -8.97 3.19
CA TYR A 64 -7.02 -9.60 1.88
C TYR A 64 -7.72 -10.95 2.02
N GLU A 65 -8.76 -11.15 1.21
CA GLU A 65 -9.50 -12.42 1.22
C GLU A 65 -8.73 -13.52 0.49
N SER A 66 -8.19 -13.21 -0.67
CA SER A 66 -7.50 -14.23 -1.46
C SER A 66 -6.53 -13.59 -2.43
N GLY A 67 -5.50 -12.96 -1.91
CA GLY A 67 -4.48 -12.33 -2.75
C GLY A 67 -5.04 -11.17 -3.57
N ALA A 68 -4.58 -11.04 -4.79
CA ALA A 68 -4.92 -9.90 -5.64
C ALA A 68 -6.33 -9.96 -6.19
N ASP A 69 -6.95 -11.13 -6.22
CA ASP A 69 -8.25 -11.30 -6.87
C ASP A 69 -9.43 -11.19 -5.91
N GLY A 70 -9.19 -11.29 -4.62
CA GLY A 70 -10.27 -11.25 -3.63
C GLY A 70 -10.53 -9.85 -3.12
N ALA A 71 -11.46 -9.77 -2.18
CA ALA A 71 -11.77 -8.53 -1.51
C ALA A 71 -10.68 -8.13 -0.53
N PHE A 72 -10.61 -6.85 -0.25
CA PHE A 72 -9.68 -6.29 0.72
C PHE A 72 -10.29 -5.06 1.36
N ASP A 73 -9.74 -4.66 2.52
CA ASP A 73 -10.11 -3.39 3.13
C ASP A 73 -9.20 -2.30 2.60
N MET A 74 -9.78 -1.15 2.27
CA MET A 74 -9.04 0.06 1.94
C MET A 74 -9.31 1.10 3.00
N THR A 75 -8.25 1.59 3.64
CA THR A 75 -8.35 2.61 4.68
C THR A 75 -7.67 3.89 4.20
N ALA A 76 -8.41 4.99 4.20
CA ALA A 76 -7.84 6.31 3.96
C ALA A 76 -7.61 6.96 5.32
N GLY A 77 -6.37 7.32 5.63
CA GLY A 77 -6.08 7.78 6.98
C GLY A 77 -4.76 8.49 7.13
N VAL A 78 -4.41 8.72 8.39
CA VAL A 78 -3.16 9.35 8.79
C VAL A 78 -2.48 8.49 9.85
N ALA A 79 -1.16 8.56 9.90
CA ALA A 79 -0.42 7.83 10.91
C ALA A 79 -0.66 8.45 12.28
N VAL A 80 -0.84 7.61 13.28
CA VAL A 80 -1.09 8.05 14.65
C VAL A 80 -0.11 7.39 15.61
N SER A 81 0.21 8.10 16.69
CA SER A 81 1.15 7.59 17.70
C SER A 81 0.44 6.86 18.82
N GLY A 82 -0.88 6.91 18.90
CA GLY A 82 -1.65 6.28 19.96
C GLY A 82 -3.13 6.52 19.75
N GLY A 83 -3.94 6.19 20.75
CA GLY A 83 -5.39 6.31 20.64
C GLY A 83 -5.97 5.25 19.74
N PRO A 84 -7.25 5.40 19.35
CA PRO A 84 -7.89 4.40 18.50
C PRO A 84 -7.24 4.38 17.11
N ALA A 85 -6.95 3.18 16.63
CA ALA A 85 -6.42 2.99 15.29
C ALA A 85 -7.42 2.21 14.47
N THR A 86 -7.49 2.54 13.17
CA THR A 86 -8.38 1.84 12.24
C THR A 86 -7.67 0.60 11.69
N VAL A 87 -6.39 0.72 11.39
CA VAL A 87 -5.61 -0.38 10.85
C VAL A 87 -4.16 -0.23 11.31
N ARG A 88 -3.48 -1.37 11.43
CA ARG A 88 -2.06 -1.38 11.78
C ARG A 88 -1.27 -1.93 10.59
N ILE A 89 -0.29 -1.16 10.15
CA ILE A 89 0.63 -1.60 9.13
C ILE A 89 1.69 -2.46 9.78
N GLU A 90 1.91 -3.66 9.27
CA GLU A 90 2.80 -4.62 9.88
C GLU A 90 4.26 -4.29 9.58
N ALA A 91 5.13 -4.57 10.53
CA ALA A 91 6.56 -4.43 10.32
C ALA A 91 7.03 -5.47 9.30
N GLY A 92 8.02 -5.14 8.51
CA GLY A 92 8.59 -6.09 7.57
C GLY A 92 9.29 -5.39 6.42
N ASP A 93 9.54 -6.18 5.39
CA ASP A 93 10.21 -5.69 4.18
C ASP A 93 9.14 -5.25 3.17
N TYR A 94 9.39 -4.12 2.55
CA TYR A 94 8.49 -3.55 1.55
C TYR A 94 9.29 -3.15 0.32
N LEU A 95 8.74 -3.46 -0.86
CA LEU A 95 9.22 -2.87 -2.09
C LEU A 95 8.47 -1.56 -2.30
N VAL A 96 9.22 -0.50 -2.56
CA VAL A 96 8.65 0.85 -2.65
C VAL A 96 8.75 1.33 -4.10
N PHE A 97 7.59 1.62 -4.66
CA PHE A 97 7.47 2.15 -6.02
C PHE A 97 7.04 3.61 -5.90
N SER A 98 7.83 4.52 -6.43
CA SER A 98 7.59 5.95 -6.28
C SER A 98 7.18 6.58 -7.60
N GLY A 99 6.29 7.55 -7.52
CA GLY A 99 5.84 8.28 -8.70
C GLY A 99 5.47 9.70 -8.37
N GLN A 100 5.55 10.56 -9.37
CA GLN A 100 5.17 11.95 -9.25
C GLN A 100 4.37 12.35 -10.48
N GLY A 101 3.24 12.99 -10.26
CA GLY A 101 2.36 13.41 -11.33
C GLY A 101 0.97 13.69 -10.83
N GLN A 102 0.09 14.03 -11.75
CA GLN A 102 -1.27 14.42 -11.39
C GLN A 102 -2.08 13.22 -10.89
N MET A 103 -2.76 13.39 -9.78
CA MET A 103 -3.62 12.37 -9.21
C MET A 103 -5.04 12.50 -9.75
N PRO A 104 -5.77 11.40 -9.90
CA PRO A 104 -5.41 10.02 -9.54
C PRO A 104 -4.67 9.26 -10.64
N GLN A 105 -4.40 9.86 -11.78
CA GLN A 105 -3.79 9.18 -12.92
C GLN A 105 -2.44 8.58 -12.54
N MET A 106 -1.65 9.29 -11.73
CA MET A 106 -0.32 8.83 -11.36
C MET A 106 -0.39 7.57 -10.50
N VAL A 107 -1.27 7.54 -9.50
CA VAL A 107 -1.34 6.36 -8.62
C VAL A 107 -1.89 5.16 -9.37
N ILE A 108 -2.81 5.37 -10.30
CA ILE A 108 -3.33 4.28 -11.13
C ILE A 108 -2.22 3.71 -12.01
N ALA A 109 -1.47 4.58 -12.67
CA ALA A 109 -0.36 4.13 -13.53
C ALA A 109 0.71 3.42 -12.70
N LEU A 110 0.96 3.90 -11.49
CA LEU A 110 1.96 3.30 -10.63
C LEU A 110 1.54 1.90 -10.19
N TRP A 111 0.26 1.69 -9.89
CA TRP A 111 -0.25 0.36 -9.58
C TRP A 111 -0.10 -0.60 -10.76
N GLU A 112 -0.33 -0.13 -11.98
CA GLU A 112 -0.11 -0.95 -13.17
C GLU A 112 1.36 -1.38 -13.27
N SER A 113 2.28 -0.48 -12.94
CA SER A 113 3.70 -0.82 -12.89
C SER A 113 4.01 -1.85 -11.80
N VAL A 114 3.34 -1.75 -10.66
CA VAL A 114 3.48 -2.72 -9.58
C VAL A 114 3.07 -4.10 -10.07
N TRP A 115 1.88 -4.21 -10.66
CA TRP A 115 1.37 -5.50 -11.14
C TRP A 115 2.30 -6.09 -12.20
N GLN A 116 2.77 -5.28 -13.13
CA GLN A 116 3.70 -5.74 -14.15
C GLN A 116 5.01 -6.23 -13.53
N TYR A 117 5.52 -5.52 -12.53
CA TYR A 117 6.76 -5.92 -11.86
C TYR A 117 6.64 -7.32 -11.27
N PHE A 118 5.54 -7.61 -10.58
CA PHE A 118 5.37 -8.92 -9.95
C PHE A 118 5.09 -10.03 -10.96
N GLU A 119 4.54 -9.70 -12.13
CA GLU A 119 4.46 -10.68 -13.21
C GLU A 119 5.84 -11.02 -13.76
N GLU A 120 6.72 -10.04 -13.84
CA GLU A 120 8.05 -10.22 -14.38
C GLU A 120 9.03 -10.81 -13.37
N HIS A 121 8.70 -10.75 -12.09
CA HIS A 121 9.58 -11.21 -11.01
C HIS A 121 8.84 -12.16 -10.08
N PRO A 122 8.47 -13.37 -10.58
CA PRO A 122 7.70 -14.29 -9.74
C PRO A 122 8.49 -14.81 -8.53
N GLU A 123 9.79 -14.63 -8.52
CA GLU A 123 10.60 -15.01 -7.37
C GLU A 123 10.37 -14.07 -6.16
N VAL A 124 9.82 -12.89 -6.39
CA VAL A 124 9.53 -11.95 -5.31
C VAL A 124 8.11 -12.19 -4.85
N VAL A 125 7.95 -12.56 -3.58
CA VAL A 125 6.67 -13.05 -3.06
C VAL A 125 6.03 -11.99 -2.18
N ARG A 126 4.80 -11.58 -2.54
CA ARG A 126 4.01 -10.64 -1.75
C ARG A 126 3.43 -11.34 -0.52
N THR A 127 3.34 -10.61 0.59
CA THR A 127 2.77 -11.18 1.82
C THR A 127 1.24 -11.06 1.85
N TYR A 128 0.66 -10.09 1.16
CA TYR A 128 -0.78 -9.81 1.20
C TYR A 128 -1.30 -9.58 2.63
N ARG A 129 -0.49 -8.95 3.47
CA ARG A 129 -0.90 -8.59 4.82
C ARG A 129 -1.27 -7.13 4.92
N SER A 130 -0.35 -6.25 4.55
CA SER A 130 -0.64 -4.83 4.45
C SER A 130 0.25 -4.24 3.37
N ASP A 131 -0.38 -3.54 2.45
CA ASP A 131 0.30 -2.74 1.44
C ASP A 131 -0.24 -1.33 1.61
N PHE A 132 0.53 -0.32 1.24
CA PHE A 132 0.01 1.02 1.43
C PHE A 132 0.61 2.03 0.48
N GLU A 133 -0.21 3.05 0.20
CA GLU A 133 0.19 4.25 -0.51
C GLU A 133 0.51 5.32 0.53
N SER A 134 1.60 6.04 0.34
CA SER A 134 1.97 7.15 1.20
C SER A 134 2.09 8.39 0.33
N TYR A 135 1.25 9.38 0.60
CA TYR A 135 1.22 10.61 -0.19
C TYR A 135 2.00 11.70 0.53
N GLY A 136 3.10 12.14 -0.07
CA GLY A 136 3.93 13.20 0.50
C GLY A 136 3.52 14.59 0.07
N GLY A 137 2.56 14.68 -0.85
CA GLY A 137 2.04 15.93 -1.36
C GLY A 137 0.97 15.65 -2.39
N PRO A 138 0.40 16.69 -3.02
CA PRO A 138 -0.73 16.48 -3.94
C PRO A 138 -0.34 15.77 -5.24
N ASP A 139 0.94 15.68 -5.54
CA ASP A 139 1.41 15.09 -6.78
C ASP A 139 2.49 14.02 -6.57
N GLN A 140 2.62 13.48 -5.36
CA GLN A 140 3.68 12.54 -5.06
C GLN A 140 3.13 11.36 -4.25
N VAL A 141 3.44 10.13 -4.69
CA VAL A 141 2.98 8.92 -4.02
C VAL A 141 4.06 7.86 -4.04
N ASP A 142 4.17 7.14 -2.93
CA ASP A 142 5.02 5.96 -2.80
C ASP A 142 4.13 4.78 -2.47
N ILE A 143 4.15 3.73 -3.30
CA ILE A 143 3.41 2.51 -3.02
C ILE A 143 4.35 1.51 -2.38
N HIS A 144 3.98 1.05 -1.19
CA HIS A 144 4.76 0.08 -0.42
C HIS A 144 4.07 -1.28 -0.48
N ILE A 145 4.75 -2.27 -1.06
CA ILE A 145 4.21 -3.62 -1.19
C ILE A 145 4.95 -4.55 -0.24
N GLY A 146 4.23 -5.15 0.69
CA GLY A 146 4.81 -6.10 1.64
C GLY A 146 5.30 -7.35 0.95
N VAL A 147 6.54 -7.72 1.19
CA VAL A 147 7.15 -8.90 0.57
C VAL A 147 7.84 -9.74 1.63
N LEU A 148 8.07 -11.01 1.31
CA LEU A 148 8.81 -11.87 2.21
C LEU A 148 10.25 -11.41 2.30
N ALA A 149 10.88 -11.71 3.43
CA ALA A 149 12.27 -11.32 3.63
C ALA A 149 13.16 -11.90 2.54
N GLN A 150 14.22 -11.16 2.23
CA GLN A 150 15.13 -11.56 1.16
C GLN A 150 15.71 -12.94 1.35
N GLY A 151 15.97 -13.34 2.58
CA GLY A 151 16.45 -14.69 2.86
C GLY A 151 15.48 -15.78 2.46
N ALA A 152 14.18 -15.51 2.53
CA ALA A 152 13.19 -16.48 2.08
C ALA A 152 13.19 -16.61 0.57
N TRP A 153 13.45 -15.54 -0.17
CA TRP A 153 13.55 -15.61 -1.62
C TRP A 153 14.74 -16.50 -2.02
N THR A 154 15.88 -16.31 -1.39
CA THR A 154 17.03 -17.09 -1.72
C THR A 154 16.81 -18.57 -1.44
N LYS A 155 16.06 -18.88 -0.43
CA LYS A 155 15.78 -20.27 -0.12
C LYS A 155 14.89 -20.93 -1.15
N SER A 156 13.97 -20.19 -1.70
CA SER A 156 13.08 -20.77 -2.69
C SER A 156 13.66 -20.69 -4.08
N CYS A 157 14.70 -19.93 -4.29
CA CYS A 157 15.28 -19.77 -5.59
C CYS A 157 16.53 -20.63 -5.69
N PRO A 158 16.55 -21.51 -6.60
CA PRO A 158 17.70 -22.40 -6.70
C PRO A 158 18.93 -21.66 -7.18
N VAL A 159 18.76 -20.56 -7.69
CA VAL A 159 19.82 -19.84 -8.15
C VAL A 159 20.42 -19.16 -7.10
N PRO A 160 21.42 -19.27 -6.97
CA PRO A 160 22.04 -18.67 -5.97
C PRO A 160 21.86 -17.40 -5.84
N ASN A 161 21.74 -17.09 -5.75
CA ASN A 161 21.60 -16.14 -5.50
C ASN A 161 21.79 -15.26 -5.35
N THR A 162 21.98 -15.18 -5.01
CA THR A 162 22.54 -14.61 -4.74
C THR A 162 22.58 -13.46 -4.93
N GLN A 163 22.80 -13.20 -5.56
CA GLN A 163 22.85 -12.14 -5.99
C GLN A 163 21.86 -11.55 -5.69
N VAL A 164 21.33 -11.96 -5.49
CA VAL A 164 20.20 -11.58 -5.31
C VAL A 164 20.14 -10.73 -4.39
N VAL A 165 20.60 -10.70 -3.77
CA VAL A 165 20.54 -10.00 -2.94
C VAL A 165 20.47 -8.90 -3.13
N GLY A 166 20.72 -8.58 -3.53
CA GLY A 166 20.59 -7.36 -3.87
C GLY A 166 19.85 -6.48 -3.34
#